data_8955342c5da2488c552ee703751c5b88
#
_entry.id   8955342c5da2488c552ee703751c5b88
#
_cell.length_a   1.000
_cell.length_b   1.000
_cell.length_c   1.000
_cell.angle_alpha   90.00
_cell.angle_beta   90.00
_cell.angle_gamma   90.00
#
_symmetry.space_group_name_H-M   'P 1'
#
loop_
_entity.id
_entity.type
_entity.pdbx_description
1 polymer ?
#
loop_
_entity_poly.entity_id
_entity_poly.type
_entity_poly.pdbx_seq_one_letter_code
_entity_poly.pdbx_strand_id
1 'polypeptide(L)'
;MTGVPAVSYDYDPLVIGSGLGGSVAALRLAEKGYRVGVLEAGSRFADADFPMTSWNARRFFWAPKIGCKGIQRIHLLRNVIILAGAGVGGGSLVYANTLYEPKDAFYHDPQWAHVTDWRAELAPYYDQAERMLGVVRNPTMTPLSLIHI
;
A
#
# COMPACT_ATOMS: atom_id res chain seq x y z
N MET A 1 30.22 -14.42 36.69
CA MET A 1 29.46 -13.53 35.75
C MET A 1 28.79 -14.48 34.73
N THR A 2 27.54 -14.82 34.95
CA THR A 2 26.77 -15.66 34.04
C THR A 2 26.32 -14.77 32.86
N GLY A 3 27.01 -14.93 31.72
CA GLY A 3 26.62 -14.23 30.51
C GLY A 3 25.21 -14.63 30.10
N VAL A 4 24.30 -13.65 29.98
CA VAL A 4 22.99 -13.86 29.35
C VAL A 4 23.26 -14.33 27.93
N PRO A 5 22.71 -15.48 27.49
CA PRO A 5 22.91 -15.96 26.13
C PRO A 5 22.42 -14.87 25.16
N ALA A 6 23.26 -14.53 24.19
CA ALA A 6 22.89 -13.58 23.13
C ALA A 6 21.68 -14.18 22.38
N VAL A 7 20.54 -13.52 22.46
CA VAL A 7 19.36 -13.91 21.70
C VAL A 7 19.64 -13.63 20.23
N SER A 8 19.71 -14.69 19.42
CA SER A 8 19.83 -14.55 17.97
C SER A 8 18.42 -14.44 17.37
N TYR A 9 18.18 -13.40 16.60
CA TYR A 9 16.93 -13.21 15.86
C TYR A 9 17.16 -13.53 14.38
N ASP A 10 16.16 -14.13 13.73
CA ASP A 10 16.21 -14.43 12.30
C ASP A 10 16.14 -13.15 11.44
N TYR A 11 15.46 -12.13 11.95
CA TYR A 11 15.27 -10.81 11.30
C TYR A 11 15.63 -9.70 12.27
N ASP A 12 16.16 -8.61 11.73
CA ASP A 12 16.48 -7.41 12.50
C ASP A 12 15.21 -6.55 12.75
N PRO A 13 14.44 -6.14 11.72
CA PRO A 13 13.08 -5.62 11.85
C PRO A 13 12.04 -6.56 11.24
N LEU A 14 10.80 -6.48 11.76
CA LEU A 14 9.61 -7.05 11.15
C LEU A 14 8.68 -5.94 10.67
N VAL A 15 8.28 -6.00 9.40
CA VAL A 15 7.27 -5.13 8.81
C VAL A 15 5.95 -5.87 8.75
N ILE A 16 4.90 -5.30 9.33
CA ILE A 16 3.56 -5.86 9.33
C ILE A 16 2.74 -5.23 8.21
N GLY A 17 2.42 -6.04 7.21
CA GLY A 17 1.73 -5.64 5.99
C GLY A 17 2.68 -5.19 4.88
N SER A 18 2.44 -5.70 3.67
CA SER A 18 3.21 -5.42 2.47
C SER A 18 2.53 -4.41 1.53
N GLY A 19 1.64 -3.57 2.07
CA GLY A 19 1.05 -2.46 1.32
C GLY A 19 2.07 -1.38 0.96
N LEU A 20 1.63 -0.28 0.36
CA LEU A 20 2.52 0.79 -0.14
C LEU A 20 3.53 1.26 0.91
N GLY A 21 3.10 1.59 2.13
CA GLY A 21 3.99 2.04 3.20
C GLY A 21 4.94 0.93 3.70
N GLY A 22 4.41 -0.28 3.91
CA GLY A 22 5.22 -1.41 4.38
C GLY A 22 6.27 -1.85 3.36
N SER A 23 5.93 -1.87 2.07
CA SER A 23 6.88 -2.20 1.00
C SER A 23 8.03 -1.19 0.91
N VAL A 24 7.71 0.11 1.02
CA VAL A 24 8.75 1.17 1.02
C VAL A 24 9.63 1.05 2.27
N ALA A 25 9.03 0.84 3.45
CA ALA A 25 9.79 0.65 4.68
C ALA A 25 10.73 -0.56 4.60
N ALA A 26 10.23 -1.71 4.11
CA ALA A 26 11.02 -2.91 3.93
C ALA A 26 12.19 -2.68 2.96
N LEU A 27 11.93 -2.01 1.83
CA LEU A 27 12.97 -1.67 0.85
C LEU A 27 14.06 -0.80 1.48
N ARG A 28 13.68 0.29 2.16
CA ARG A 28 14.65 1.22 2.76
C ARG A 28 15.46 0.59 3.88
N LEU A 29 14.87 -0.31 4.65
CA LEU A 29 15.60 -1.06 5.67
C LEU A 29 16.56 -2.08 5.04
N ALA A 30 16.13 -2.78 3.99
CA ALA A 30 16.98 -3.72 3.28
C ALA A 30 18.16 -3.02 2.59
N GLU A 31 17.98 -1.85 1.99
CA GLU A 31 19.05 -1.02 1.40
C GLU A 31 20.11 -0.60 2.45
N LYS A 32 19.71 -0.48 3.71
CA LYS A 32 20.62 -0.20 4.83
C LYS A 32 21.32 -1.46 5.37
N GLY A 33 21.08 -2.63 4.77
CA GLY A 33 21.71 -3.89 5.14
C GLY A 33 21.01 -4.70 6.22
N TYR A 34 19.81 -4.29 6.66
CA TYR A 34 19.04 -5.06 7.64
C TYR A 34 18.40 -6.31 7.01
N ARG A 35 18.35 -7.40 7.79
CA ARG A 35 17.59 -8.61 7.43
C ARG A 35 16.12 -8.40 7.78
N VAL A 36 15.33 -7.99 6.78
CA VAL A 36 13.94 -7.58 6.97
C VAL A 36 12.98 -8.75 6.79
N GLY A 37 12.15 -9.03 7.79
CA GLY A 37 10.99 -9.91 7.67
C GLY A 37 9.75 -9.09 7.32
N VAL A 38 8.89 -9.63 6.44
CA VAL A 38 7.59 -9.02 6.11
C VAL A 38 6.48 -10.03 6.38
N LEU A 39 5.51 -9.64 7.21
CA LEU A 39 4.32 -10.44 7.51
C LEU A 39 3.13 -9.87 6.76
N GLU A 40 2.51 -10.70 5.92
CA GLU A 40 1.33 -10.32 5.12
C GLU A 40 0.15 -11.25 5.42
N ALA A 41 -1.05 -10.68 5.61
CA ALA A 41 -2.26 -11.44 5.93
C ALA A 41 -2.87 -12.14 4.71
N GLY A 42 -2.67 -11.56 3.52
CA GLY A 42 -3.20 -12.10 2.27
C GLY A 42 -2.20 -12.96 1.52
N SER A 43 -2.60 -13.41 0.34
CA SER A 43 -1.78 -14.25 -0.52
C SER A 43 -0.85 -13.44 -1.42
N ARG A 44 0.19 -14.10 -1.94
CA ARG A 44 0.94 -13.59 -3.10
C ARG A 44 0.21 -14.05 -4.36
N PHE A 45 -0.06 -13.11 -5.26
CA PHE A 45 -0.74 -13.38 -6.53
C PHE A 45 0.24 -13.24 -7.70
N ALA A 46 0.23 -14.21 -8.62
CA ALA A 46 0.79 -14.05 -9.95
C ALA A 46 -0.30 -13.50 -10.89
N ASP A 47 0.08 -13.02 -12.07
CA ASP A 47 -0.87 -12.41 -13.01
C ASP A 47 -2.05 -13.33 -13.36
N ALA A 48 -1.80 -14.64 -13.48
CA ALA A 48 -2.82 -15.65 -13.77
C ALA A 48 -3.77 -15.92 -12.58
N ASP A 49 -3.42 -15.47 -11.37
CA ASP A 49 -4.24 -15.68 -10.17
C ASP A 49 -5.34 -14.62 -10.04
N PHE A 50 -5.18 -13.48 -10.71
CA PHE A 50 -6.20 -12.44 -10.68
C PHE A 50 -7.51 -12.91 -11.28
N PRO A 51 -8.65 -12.63 -10.61
CA PRO A 51 -9.95 -13.00 -11.15
C PRO A 51 -10.31 -12.12 -12.36
N MET A 52 -10.70 -12.73 -13.44
CA MET A 52 -11.18 -12.02 -14.65
C MET A 52 -12.50 -11.27 -14.42
N THR A 53 -13.21 -11.60 -13.35
CA THR A 53 -14.49 -11.00 -12.99
C THR A 53 -14.75 -11.07 -11.49
N SER A 54 -15.45 -10.08 -10.96
CA SER A 54 -15.90 -10.04 -9.55
C SER A 54 -16.93 -11.14 -9.22
N TRP A 55 -17.56 -11.75 -10.19
CA TRP A 55 -18.48 -12.90 -9.98
C TRP A 55 -17.76 -14.14 -9.46
N ASN A 56 -16.46 -14.26 -9.66
CA ASN A 56 -15.68 -15.31 -9.00
C ASN A 56 -15.36 -14.91 -7.55
N ALA A 57 -16.39 -14.94 -6.71
CA ALA A 57 -16.34 -14.44 -5.33
C ALA A 57 -15.17 -15.01 -4.51
N ARG A 58 -14.84 -16.30 -4.68
CA ARG A 58 -13.77 -16.95 -3.91
C ARG A 58 -12.38 -16.40 -4.25
N ARG A 59 -12.15 -16.02 -5.50
CA ARG A 59 -10.89 -15.45 -5.98
C ARG A 59 -10.87 -13.93 -5.90
N PHE A 60 -12.05 -13.29 -5.83
CA PHE A 60 -12.17 -11.84 -5.76
C PHE A 60 -12.17 -11.32 -4.32
N PHE A 61 -13.01 -11.89 -3.44
CA PHE A 61 -13.13 -11.40 -2.08
C PHE A 61 -12.15 -12.08 -1.11
N TRP A 62 -11.69 -11.31 -0.12
CA TRP A 62 -10.90 -11.79 0.98
C TRP A 62 -11.76 -11.93 2.24
N ALA A 63 -12.16 -13.14 2.54
CA ALA A 63 -12.91 -13.53 3.73
C ALA A 63 -12.47 -14.96 4.13
N PRO A 64 -11.28 -15.13 4.73
CA PRO A 64 -10.66 -16.44 4.95
C PRO A 64 -11.51 -17.38 5.82
N LYS A 65 -12.34 -16.83 6.71
CA LYS A 65 -13.26 -17.63 7.56
C LYS A 65 -14.29 -18.43 6.75
N ILE A 66 -14.60 -18.01 5.55
CA ILE A 66 -15.55 -18.69 4.62
C ILE A 66 -14.84 -19.22 3.37
N GLY A 67 -13.52 -19.33 3.40
CA GLY A 67 -12.72 -19.90 2.32
C GLY A 67 -12.46 -18.98 1.13
N CYS A 68 -12.78 -17.68 1.22
CA CYS A 68 -12.47 -16.69 0.20
C CYS A 68 -11.08 -16.07 0.47
N LYS A 69 -10.14 -16.26 -0.45
CA LYS A 69 -8.74 -15.78 -0.31
C LYS A 69 -8.36 -14.88 -1.49
N GLY A 70 -9.28 -14.03 -1.94
CA GLY A 70 -9.06 -13.12 -3.05
C GLY A 70 -8.40 -11.79 -2.63
N ILE A 71 -8.42 -10.84 -3.55
CA ILE A 71 -7.67 -9.58 -3.47
C ILE A 71 -8.41 -8.46 -2.73
N GLN A 72 -9.75 -8.55 -2.63
CA GLN A 72 -10.59 -7.46 -2.16
C GLN A 72 -11.15 -7.73 -0.77
N ARG A 73 -10.75 -6.93 0.20
CA ARG A 73 -11.36 -6.88 1.54
C ARG A 73 -12.41 -5.79 1.58
N ILE A 74 -13.54 -6.09 2.20
CA ILE A 74 -14.62 -5.13 2.43
C ILE A 74 -14.83 -4.99 3.94
N HIS A 75 -14.79 -3.76 4.44
CA HIS A 75 -15.16 -3.44 5.81
C HIS A 75 -16.42 -2.59 5.79
N LEU A 76 -17.46 -3.08 6.44
CA LEU A 76 -18.72 -2.37 6.60
C LEU A 76 -18.73 -1.71 7.98
N LEU A 77 -18.69 -0.40 8.00
CA LEU A 77 -18.89 0.42 9.20
C LEU A 77 -20.26 1.10 9.13
N ARG A 78 -20.70 1.69 10.25
CA ARG A 78 -22.04 2.27 10.34
C ARG A 78 -22.38 3.25 9.21
N ASN A 79 -21.44 4.08 8.81
CA ASN A 79 -21.66 5.15 7.82
C ASN A 79 -20.66 5.11 6.66
N VAL A 80 -19.78 4.10 6.62
CA VAL A 80 -18.68 4.03 5.62
C VAL A 80 -18.48 2.59 5.20
N ILE A 81 -18.27 2.38 3.90
CA ILE A 81 -17.77 1.13 3.32
C ILE A 81 -16.33 1.35 2.93
N ILE A 82 -15.42 0.52 3.47
CA ILE A 82 -14.00 0.58 3.13
C ILE A 82 -13.67 -0.59 2.22
N LEU A 83 -13.18 -0.30 1.04
CA LEU A 83 -12.62 -1.26 0.10
C LEU A 83 -11.09 -1.23 0.24
N ALA A 84 -10.49 -2.35 0.56
CA ALA A 84 -9.06 -2.45 0.78
C ALA A 84 -8.48 -3.67 0.06
N GLY A 85 -7.22 -3.60 -0.34
CA GLY A 85 -6.49 -4.75 -0.86
C GLY A 85 -6.11 -5.73 0.23
N ALA A 86 -6.08 -7.02 -0.10
CA ALA A 86 -5.59 -8.08 0.76
C ALA A 86 -4.67 -9.00 -0.04
N GLY A 87 -3.38 -8.96 0.27
CA GLY A 87 -2.34 -9.71 -0.43
C GLY A 87 -1.04 -8.94 -0.48
N VAL A 88 0.00 -9.58 -0.97
CA VAL A 88 1.30 -8.93 -1.18
C VAL A 88 1.14 -7.74 -2.14
N GLY A 89 1.44 -6.54 -1.66
CA GLY A 89 1.20 -5.28 -2.34
C GLY A 89 0.04 -4.46 -1.75
N GLY A 90 -0.86 -5.09 -0.99
CA GLY A 90 -1.96 -4.40 -0.31
C GLY A 90 -2.84 -3.60 -1.25
N GLY A 91 -2.95 -2.29 -1.03
CA GLY A 91 -3.77 -1.39 -1.84
C GLY A 91 -3.41 -1.34 -3.31
N SER A 92 -2.16 -1.65 -3.70
CA SER A 92 -1.76 -1.67 -5.11
C SER A 92 -2.46 -2.76 -5.93
N LEU A 93 -3.06 -3.76 -5.28
CA LEU A 93 -3.83 -4.81 -5.95
C LEU A 93 -5.21 -4.35 -6.44
N VAL A 94 -5.73 -3.26 -5.89
CA VAL A 94 -7.13 -2.84 -6.07
C VAL A 94 -7.31 -1.35 -6.36
N TYR A 95 -6.24 -0.56 -6.41
CA TYR A 95 -6.33 0.85 -6.76
C TYR A 95 -6.49 1.02 -8.28
N ALA A 96 -7.08 2.12 -8.70
CA ALA A 96 -7.39 2.36 -10.12
C ALA A 96 -6.20 2.91 -10.93
N ASN A 97 -4.97 2.59 -10.53
CA ASN A 97 -3.72 3.08 -11.16
C ASN A 97 -3.59 4.61 -11.15
N THR A 98 -4.28 5.25 -10.20
CA THR A 98 -4.33 6.69 -10.08
C THR A 98 -3.40 7.14 -8.97
N LEU A 99 -2.38 7.92 -9.32
CA LEU A 99 -1.34 8.40 -8.43
C LEU A 99 -1.37 9.93 -8.44
N TYR A 100 -2.03 10.51 -7.42
CA TYR A 100 -2.13 11.96 -7.27
C TYR A 100 -1.23 12.47 -6.16
N GLU A 101 -0.63 13.63 -6.41
CA GLU A 101 -0.14 14.44 -5.31
C GLU A 101 -1.31 15.11 -4.57
N PRO A 102 -1.19 15.32 -3.26
CA PRO A 102 -2.20 16.03 -2.50
C PRO A 102 -2.41 17.45 -3.00
N LYS A 103 -3.65 17.93 -2.92
CA LYS A 103 -3.98 19.34 -3.20
C LYS A 103 -3.49 20.23 -2.05
N ASP A 104 -3.41 21.54 -2.30
CA ASP A 104 -2.93 22.55 -1.33
C ASP A 104 -3.61 22.47 0.04
N ALA A 105 -4.89 22.16 0.08
CA ALA A 105 -5.62 22.00 1.33
C ALA A 105 -5.02 20.94 2.27
N PHE A 106 -4.41 19.89 1.73
CA PHE A 106 -3.74 18.87 2.54
C PHE A 106 -2.54 19.45 3.29
N TYR A 107 -1.70 20.23 2.60
CA TYR A 107 -0.49 20.80 3.19
C TYR A 107 -0.78 21.86 4.26
N HIS A 108 -1.96 22.49 4.17
CA HIS A 108 -2.39 23.57 5.08
C HIS A 108 -3.41 23.11 6.13
N ASP A 109 -3.64 21.79 6.28
CA ASP A 109 -4.57 21.28 7.28
C ASP A 109 -4.10 21.62 8.70
N PRO A 110 -4.97 22.26 9.53
CA PRO A 110 -4.62 22.68 10.89
C PRO A 110 -4.11 21.54 11.79
N GLN A 111 -4.42 20.30 11.49
CA GLN A 111 -3.99 19.15 12.29
C GLN A 111 -2.48 18.93 12.22
N TRP A 112 -1.82 19.28 11.11
CA TRP A 112 -0.39 19.02 10.93
C TRP A 112 0.42 20.15 10.26
N ALA A 113 -0.22 21.18 9.69
CA ALA A 113 0.48 22.28 9.02
C ALA A 113 1.46 23.04 9.95
N HIS A 114 1.23 23.00 11.25
CA HIS A 114 2.08 23.66 12.26
C HIS A 114 3.39 22.91 12.54
N VAL A 115 3.56 21.67 12.02
CA VAL A 115 4.72 20.82 12.32
C VAL A 115 5.90 21.18 11.42
N THR A 116 5.66 21.34 10.12
CA THR A 116 6.68 21.69 9.12
C THR A 116 6.04 22.16 7.82
N ASP A 117 6.83 22.69 6.90
CA ASP A 117 6.40 22.87 5.50
C ASP A 117 6.35 21.51 4.77
N TRP A 118 5.20 20.85 4.89
CA TRP A 118 4.99 19.52 4.30
C TRP A 118 5.17 19.49 2.78
N ARG A 119 4.91 20.58 2.08
CA ARG A 119 5.11 20.64 0.63
C ARG A 119 6.59 20.53 0.28
N ALA A 120 7.41 21.34 0.92
CA ALA A 120 8.86 21.30 0.72
C ALA A 120 9.48 19.98 1.19
N GLU A 121 9.03 19.48 2.35
CA GLU A 121 9.53 18.24 2.94
C GLU A 121 9.20 17.01 2.06
N LEU A 122 8.00 16.92 1.51
CA LEU A 122 7.54 15.74 0.75
C LEU A 122 7.93 15.77 -0.73
N ALA A 123 8.22 16.94 -1.32
CA ALA A 123 8.54 17.06 -2.74
C ALA A 123 9.59 16.06 -3.25
N PRO A 124 10.77 15.89 -2.60
CA PRO A 124 11.79 14.95 -3.09
C PRO A 124 11.33 13.49 -3.03
N TYR A 125 10.42 13.16 -2.12
CA TYR A 125 9.86 11.81 -2.01
C TYR A 125 8.79 11.54 -3.07
N TYR A 126 8.01 12.55 -3.47
CA TYR A 126 7.10 12.44 -4.62
C TYR A 126 7.89 12.22 -5.91
N ASP A 127 8.93 13.03 -6.16
CA ASP A 127 9.81 12.85 -7.32
C ASP A 127 10.43 11.43 -7.36
N GLN A 128 10.80 10.90 -6.20
CA GLN A 128 11.34 9.55 -6.10
C GLN A 128 10.27 8.50 -6.40
N ALA A 129 9.06 8.66 -5.85
CA ALA A 129 7.94 7.75 -6.06
C ALA A 129 7.52 7.73 -7.54
N GLU A 130 7.44 8.89 -8.19
CA GLU A 130 7.16 9.01 -9.63
C GLU A 130 8.14 8.20 -10.47
N ARG A 131 9.43 8.37 -10.21
CA ARG A 131 10.48 7.60 -10.94
C ARG A 131 10.38 6.11 -10.69
N MET A 132 10.18 5.69 -9.44
CA MET A 132 10.14 4.26 -9.09
C MET A 132 8.89 3.56 -9.61
N LEU A 133 7.76 4.24 -9.63
CA LEU A 133 6.47 3.70 -10.08
C LEU A 133 6.24 3.91 -11.59
N GLY A 134 7.11 4.67 -12.26
CA GLY A 134 6.94 4.97 -13.68
C GLY A 134 5.70 5.81 -13.97
N VAL A 135 5.38 6.77 -13.07
CA VAL A 135 4.19 7.62 -13.20
C VAL A 135 4.31 8.48 -14.45
N VAL A 136 3.27 8.46 -15.26
CA VAL A 136 3.16 9.31 -16.46
C VAL A 136 1.79 9.98 -16.47
N ARG A 137 1.72 11.18 -17.06
CA ARG A 137 0.43 11.80 -17.33
C ARG A 137 -0.37 10.94 -18.29
N ASN A 138 -1.67 10.76 -18.03
CA ASN A 138 -2.53 10.03 -18.93
C ASN A 138 -2.54 10.73 -20.31
N PRO A 139 -2.08 10.07 -21.38
CA PRO A 139 -2.01 10.67 -22.71
C PRO A 139 -3.40 10.83 -23.36
N THR A 140 -4.41 10.13 -22.83
CA THR A 140 -5.75 10.09 -23.42
C THR A 140 -6.78 10.65 -22.43
N MET A 141 -7.35 11.81 -22.73
CA MET A 141 -8.49 12.34 -22.00
C MET A 141 -9.78 11.79 -22.60
N THR A 142 -10.49 10.98 -21.83
CA THR A 142 -11.82 10.48 -22.23
C THR A 142 -12.92 11.40 -21.66
N PRO A 143 -14.14 11.39 -22.24
CA PRO A 143 -15.28 12.13 -21.65
C PRO A 143 -15.53 11.75 -20.17
N LEU A 144 -15.27 10.50 -19.79
CA LEU A 144 -15.38 10.03 -18.39
C LEU A 144 -14.29 10.63 -17.50
N SER A 145 -13.10 10.87 -18.02
CA SER A 145 -12.02 11.49 -17.25
C SER A 145 -12.34 12.94 -16.87
N LEU A 146 -13.20 13.62 -17.64
CA LEU A 146 -13.61 15.01 -17.40
C LEU A 146 -14.73 15.15 -16.35
N ILE A 147 -15.40 14.06 -16.01
CA ILE A 147 -16.50 14.07 -15.01
C ILE A 147 -15.95 14.12 -13.57
N HIS A 148 -14.70 13.75 -13.37
CA HIS A 148 -14.08 13.59 -12.05
C HIS A 148 -12.96 14.61 -11.74
N ILE A 149 -12.86 15.67 -12.54
CA ILE A 149 -11.90 16.76 -12.31
C ILE A 149 -12.54 17.90 -11.51
#